data_699c94678aa690ca035ddc1a9b86808d
#
_entry.id   699c94678aa690ca035ddc1a9b86808d
#
_cell.length_a   1.000
_cell.length_b   1.000
_cell.length_c   1.000
_cell.angle_alpha   90.00
_cell.angle_beta   90.00
_cell.angle_gamma   90.00
#
_symmetry.space_group_name_H-M   'P 1'
#
loop_
_entity.id
_entity.type
_entity.pdbx_description
1 polymer ?
#
loop_
_entity_poly.entity_id
_entity_poly.type
_entity_poly.pdbx_seq_one_letter_code
_entity_poly.pdbx_strand_id
1 'polypeptide(L)'
;MKTLSKLTTALLAAGALCGGVYAASNGLDARAETRPLFNDKRPIITPQSLPGGAYDPNGDFSNDPNPKIEHLFLPWEDVDLSTLSTADEYARKRGRSLLITVEPWSWARNWRVTPADLLSGILAGHYDSNMTAICSAAAKLNTPVTIRWAQEMDEKNGQFTWAYWKADDYVKAYKHAVTVCRKSLPTAKYMWSPMGKDGLEAYYPGDSFVDVVGLSVFGYQPFDLRKLGRDSTFVEATKPGYDRVKRFKKPIVIAELGYQGNEAYVHGWAEEANKPHSEFPNLQAVVYFNDREVYPWPDGLGRPDWRVATPPLLN
;
A
#
# COMPACT_ATOMS: atom_id res chain seq x y z
N MET A 1 -30.36 29.25 3.82
CA MET A 1 -30.87 28.26 2.86
C MET A 1 -30.17 28.46 1.54
N LYS A 2 -29.14 27.71 1.27
CA LYS A 2 -28.58 27.49 -0.07
C LYS A 2 -28.24 26.01 -0.18
N THR A 3 -28.87 25.39 -1.13
CA THR A 3 -28.87 23.98 -1.47
C THR A 3 -27.48 23.46 -1.77
N LEU A 4 -27.06 22.42 -1.04
CA LEU A 4 -25.88 21.64 -1.39
C LEU A 4 -26.19 20.79 -2.62
N SER A 5 -25.45 21.03 -3.67
CA SER A 5 -25.36 20.13 -4.82
C SER A 5 -24.36 19.02 -4.50
N LYS A 6 -24.83 17.81 -4.65
CA LYS A 6 -24.13 16.55 -4.47
C LYS A 6 -22.98 16.43 -5.47
N LEU A 7 -21.79 16.08 -5.01
CA LEU A 7 -20.80 15.36 -5.81
C LEU A 7 -20.37 14.15 -4.99
N THR A 8 -21.08 13.08 -5.22
CA THR A 8 -20.73 11.73 -4.80
C THR A 8 -19.81 11.15 -5.87
N THR A 9 -18.57 10.92 -5.55
CA THR A 9 -17.76 9.97 -6.28
C THR A 9 -16.95 9.19 -5.26
N ALA A 10 -17.60 8.20 -4.69
CA ALA A 10 -16.95 7.17 -3.91
C ALA A 10 -16.39 6.14 -4.87
N LEU A 11 -15.11 5.92 -4.84
CA LEU A 11 -14.48 4.79 -5.48
C LEU A 11 -14.59 3.56 -4.59
N LEU A 12 -15.61 2.78 -4.85
CA LEU A 12 -15.61 1.35 -4.61
C LEU A 12 -16.08 0.71 -5.92
N ALA A 13 -15.15 0.17 -6.67
CA ALA A 13 -15.47 -0.69 -7.79
C ALA A 13 -16.01 -2.02 -7.28
N ALA A 14 -17.30 -2.04 -6.90
CA ALA A 14 -18.06 -3.28 -6.83
C ALA A 14 -18.54 -3.58 -8.24
N GLY A 15 -17.87 -4.51 -8.92
CA GLY A 15 -18.29 -4.98 -10.23
C GLY A 15 -19.70 -5.57 -10.19
N ALA A 16 -20.65 -4.92 -10.84
CA ALA A 16 -21.97 -5.46 -11.11
C ALA A 16 -21.87 -6.47 -12.25
N LEU A 17 -22.14 -7.74 -11.94
CA LEU A 17 -22.39 -8.81 -12.89
C LEU A 17 -23.78 -8.62 -13.51
N CYS A 18 -23.83 -8.25 -14.79
CA CYS A 18 -25.00 -8.53 -15.62
C CYS A 18 -24.67 -9.70 -16.54
N GLY A 19 -25.35 -10.81 -16.28
CA GLY A 19 -25.28 -12.00 -17.11
C GLY A 19 -25.92 -11.84 -18.47
N GLY A 20 -25.26 -12.33 -19.50
CA GLY A 20 -25.82 -12.60 -20.81
C GLY A 20 -25.42 -14.00 -21.22
N VAL A 21 -26.38 -14.91 -21.19
CA VAL A 21 -26.22 -16.27 -21.70
C VAL A 21 -26.28 -16.22 -23.23
N TYR A 22 -25.21 -16.67 -23.90
CA TYR A 22 -25.30 -17.18 -25.26
C TYR A 22 -24.58 -18.54 -25.33
N ALA A 23 -25.39 -19.57 -25.51
CA ALA A 23 -24.91 -20.89 -25.87
C ALA A 23 -24.65 -20.95 -27.37
N ALA A 24 -23.48 -21.37 -27.77
CA ALA A 24 -23.27 -21.99 -29.08
C ALA A 24 -22.16 -23.04 -28.94
N SER A 25 -22.56 -24.28 -29.07
CA SER A 25 -21.73 -25.46 -29.24
C SER A 25 -20.94 -25.38 -30.54
N ASN A 26 -19.62 -25.63 -30.46
CA ASN A 26 -18.93 -26.49 -31.44
C ASN A 26 -17.51 -26.77 -30.90
N GLY A 27 -17.23 -28.06 -30.75
CA GLY A 27 -15.95 -28.53 -30.29
C GLY A 27 -14.83 -28.25 -31.31
N LEU A 28 -13.74 -27.84 -30.77
CA LEU A 28 -12.39 -28.05 -31.28
C LEU A 28 -11.47 -28.01 -30.08
N ASP A 29 -10.80 -29.11 -29.81
CA ASP A 29 -9.65 -29.16 -28.90
C ASP A 29 -8.61 -28.15 -29.36
N ALA A 30 -8.65 -26.99 -28.78
CA ALA A 30 -7.53 -26.06 -28.75
C ALA A 30 -7.03 -26.06 -27.29
N ARG A 31 -5.96 -26.80 -27.03
CA ARG A 31 -5.06 -26.45 -25.93
C ARG A 31 -4.74 -24.96 -26.14
N ALA A 32 -5.44 -24.12 -25.42
CA ALA A 32 -5.03 -22.74 -25.25
C ALA A 32 -3.69 -22.81 -24.54
N GLU A 33 -2.59 -22.77 -25.30
CA GLU A 33 -1.34 -22.25 -24.79
C GLU A 33 -1.72 -20.89 -24.22
N THR A 34 -1.78 -20.80 -22.91
CA THR A 34 -1.82 -19.54 -22.20
C THR A 34 -0.48 -18.86 -22.50
N ARG A 35 -0.40 -18.15 -23.63
CA ARG A 35 0.63 -17.13 -23.79
C ARG A 35 0.46 -16.22 -22.58
N PRO A 36 1.49 -16.05 -21.75
CA PRO A 36 1.43 -15.04 -20.71
C PRO A 36 1.02 -13.75 -21.40
N LEU A 37 -0.02 -13.09 -20.87
CA LEU A 37 -0.42 -11.80 -21.38
C LEU A 37 0.82 -10.92 -21.26
N PHE A 38 1.29 -10.38 -22.36
CA PHE A 38 2.53 -9.58 -22.52
C PHE A 38 2.59 -8.37 -21.56
N ASN A 39 1.54 -8.11 -20.81
CA ASN A 39 1.32 -6.96 -19.96
C ASN A 39 1.07 -7.32 -18.48
N ASP A 40 1.24 -8.57 -18.07
CA ASP A 40 1.01 -8.95 -16.68
C ASP A 40 2.28 -8.73 -15.85
N LYS A 41 2.30 -7.63 -15.10
CA LYS A 41 3.40 -7.28 -14.19
C LYS A 41 3.28 -7.90 -12.81
N ARG A 42 2.35 -8.85 -12.59
CA ARG A 42 2.18 -9.47 -11.28
C ARG A 42 3.46 -10.16 -10.82
N PRO A 43 3.80 -10.05 -9.53
CA PRO A 43 4.85 -10.86 -8.96
C PRO A 43 4.60 -12.36 -9.19
N ILE A 44 5.64 -13.09 -9.53
CA ILE A 44 5.56 -14.55 -9.74
C ILE A 44 5.56 -15.22 -8.36
N ILE A 45 4.44 -15.85 -8.01
CA ILE A 45 4.26 -16.52 -6.72
C ILE A 45 4.25 -18.03 -6.91
N THR A 46 5.14 -18.71 -6.20
CA THR A 46 5.29 -20.17 -6.12
C THR A 46 4.95 -20.65 -4.69
N PRO A 47 4.80 -21.96 -4.46
CA PRO A 47 4.59 -22.48 -3.10
C PRO A 47 5.68 -22.12 -2.08
N GLN A 48 6.90 -21.79 -2.54
CA GLN A 48 8.03 -21.38 -1.70
C GLN A 48 8.14 -19.87 -1.52
N SER A 49 7.32 -19.09 -2.22
CA SER A 49 7.36 -17.63 -2.15
C SER A 49 6.87 -17.11 -0.81
N LEU A 50 7.32 -15.91 -0.46
CA LEU A 50 6.71 -15.12 0.61
C LEU A 50 5.25 -14.79 0.25
N PRO A 51 4.37 -14.71 1.25
CA PRO A 51 2.99 -14.29 1.03
C PRO A 51 2.92 -12.98 0.25
N GLY A 52 2.09 -12.95 -0.78
CA GLY A 52 1.77 -11.75 -1.54
C GLY A 52 0.56 -11.01 -0.98
N GLY A 53 0.42 -9.75 -1.34
CA GLY A 53 -0.78 -8.94 -1.12
C GLY A 53 -0.95 -7.95 -2.26
N ALA A 54 -2.06 -7.21 -2.28
CA ALA A 54 -2.28 -6.15 -3.24
C ALA A 54 -3.14 -5.01 -2.66
N TYR A 55 -2.77 -3.78 -3.00
CA TYR A 55 -3.70 -2.67 -3.15
C TYR A 55 -4.22 -2.73 -4.58
N ASP A 56 -5.51 -2.95 -4.75
CA ASP A 56 -6.07 -3.30 -6.06
C ASP A 56 -7.42 -2.58 -6.33
N PRO A 57 -7.40 -1.26 -6.52
CA PRO A 57 -8.62 -0.48 -6.78
C PRO A 57 -9.27 -0.83 -8.13
N ASN A 58 -8.53 -1.48 -9.03
CA ASN A 58 -9.00 -1.84 -10.36
C ASN A 58 -9.57 -3.28 -10.44
N GLY A 59 -9.35 -4.11 -9.42
CA GLY A 59 -9.85 -5.47 -9.35
C GLY A 59 -9.06 -6.50 -10.17
N ASP A 60 -7.85 -6.15 -10.61
CA ASP A 60 -7.01 -7.05 -11.41
C ASP A 60 -6.59 -8.31 -10.65
N PHE A 61 -6.49 -8.24 -9.31
CA PHE A 61 -6.19 -9.38 -8.43
C PHE A 61 -7.45 -10.07 -7.88
N SER A 62 -8.65 -9.73 -8.34
CA SER A 62 -9.90 -10.25 -7.79
C SER A 62 -10.05 -11.77 -7.94
N ASN A 63 -9.52 -12.34 -9.00
CA ASN A 63 -9.55 -13.77 -9.29
C ASN A 63 -8.21 -14.49 -9.04
N ASP A 64 -7.20 -13.77 -8.52
CA ASP A 64 -5.91 -14.34 -8.19
C ASP A 64 -5.97 -14.97 -6.79
N PRO A 65 -5.68 -16.28 -6.63
CA PRO A 65 -5.68 -16.98 -5.35
C PRO A 65 -4.43 -16.67 -4.49
N ASN A 66 -3.41 -16.09 -5.08
CA ASN A 66 -2.11 -15.92 -4.44
C ASN A 66 -2.07 -14.82 -3.36
N PRO A 67 -2.67 -13.62 -3.54
CA PRO A 67 -2.66 -12.60 -2.51
C PRO A 67 -3.29 -13.09 -1.20
N LYS A 68 -2.60 -12.86 -0.08
CA LYS A 68 -3.03 -13.16 1.29
C LYS A 68 -3.29 -11.90 2.12
N ILE A 69 -3.01 -10.75 1.53
CA ILE A 69 -3.23 -9.42 2.15
C ILE A 69 -4.00 -8.56 1.16
N GLU A 70 -5.12 -8.02 1.61
CA GLU A 70 -5.87 -6.96 0.93
C GLU A 70 -5.47 -5.63 1.54
N HIS A 71 -4.93 -4.72 0.75
CA HIS A 71 -4.47 -3.43 1.23
C HIS A 71 -5.49 -2.35 0.87
N LEU A 72 -5.86 -1.52 1.84
CA LEU A 72 -6.79 -0.42 1.69
C LEU A 72 -6.12 0.89 2.12
N PHE A 73 -6.42 1.98 1.43
CA PHE A 73 -6.08 3.33 1.85
C PHE A 73 -7.33 4.08 2.26
N LEU A 74 -7.30 4.72 3.42
CA LEU A 74 -8.40 5.52 3.94
C LEU A 74 -7.89 6.90 4.35
N PRO A 75 -8.47 8.00 3.87
CA PRO A 75 -8.32 9.27 4.55
C PRO A 75 -9.06 9.18 5.89
N TRP A 76 -8.62 9.90 6.90
CA TRP A 76 -9.38 9.90 8.14
C TRP A 76 -10.55 10.91 8.19
N GLU A 77 -10.64 11.75 7.18
CA GLU A 77 -11.76 12.66 6.92
C GLU A 77 -12.50 12.24 5.65
N ASP A 78 -13.81 12.49 5.60
CA ASP A 78 -14.66 12.23 4.42
C ASP A 78 -14.69 10.80 3.91
N VAL A 79 -14.56 9.83 4.79
CA VAL A 79 -14.60 8.41 4.46
C VAL A 79 -15.94 7.80 4.86
N ASP A 80 -16.55 7.02 3.95
CA ASP A 80 -17.70 6.17 4.27
C ASP A 80 -17.19 4.84 4.86
N LEU A 81 -17.16 4.77 6.19
CA LEU A 81 -16.69 3.60 6.91
C LEU A 81 -17.62 2.38 6.81
N SER A 82 -18.87 2.54 6.31
CA SER A 82 -19.75 1.41 6.07
C SER A 82 -19.21 0.45 5.01
N THR A 83 -18.39 0.96 4.10
CA THR A 83 -17.74 0.20 3.03
C THR A 83 -16.71 -0.81 3.53
N LEU A 84 -16.18 -0.64 4.75
CA LEU A 84 -15.25 -1.59 5.36
C LEU A 84 -15.84 -2.99 5.54
N SER A 85 -17.15 -3.11 5.77
CA SER A 85 -17.83 -4.41 5.85
C SER A 85 -17.79 -5.16 4.51
N THR A 86 -17.92 -4.43 3.40
CA THR A 86 -17.82 -5.00 2.05
C THR A 86 -16.39 -5.45 1.76
N ALA A 87 -15.41 -4.65 2.17
CA ALA A 87 -13.99 -5.00 2.02
C ALA A 87 -13.63 -6.23 2.88
N ASP A 88 -14.16 -6.34 4.10
CA ASP A 88 -13.99 -7.52 4.97
C ASP A 88 -14.56 -8.78 4.31
N GLU A 89 -15.78 -8.71 3.80
CA GLU A 89 -16.41 -9.84 3.11
C GLU A 89 -15.60 -10.27 1.88
N TYR A 90 -15.12 -9.29 1.11
CA TYR A 90 -14.28 -9.53 -0.06
C TYR A 90 -12.96 -10.24 0.33
N ALA A 91 -12.27 -9.74 1.34
CA ALA A 91 -11.01 -10.30 1.84
C ALA A 91 -11.22 -11.70 2.43
N ARG A 92 -12.25 -11.88 3.27
CA ARG A 92 -12.59 -13.15 3.91
C ARG A 92 -12.90 -14.25 2.90
N LYS A 93 -13.70 -13.96 1.87
CA LYS A 93 -14.01 -14.91 0.80
C LYS A 93 -12.77 -15.41 0.05
N ARG A 94 -11.69 -14.63 0.08
CA ARG A 94 -10.40 -14.94 -0.59
C ARG A 94 -9.32 -15.40 0.36
N GLY A 95 -9.61 -15.54 1.66
CA GLY A 95 -8.62 -15.92 2.67
C GLY A 95 -7.51 -14.88 2.83
N ARG A 96 -7.83 -13.59 2.66
CA ARG A 96 -6.91 -12.46 2.82
C ARG A 96 -7.09 -11.79 4.17
N SER A 97 -5.99 -11.33 4.79
CA SER A 97 -6.03 -10.37 5.89
C SER A 97 -6.14 -8.94 5.37
N LEU A 98 -6.45 -7.98 6.23
CA LEU A 98 -6.56 -6.57 5.87
C LEU A 98 -5.34 -5.79 6.36
N LEU A 99 -4.70 -5.06 5.46
CA LEU A 99 -3.77 -3.98 5.75
C LEU A 99 -4.51 -2.67 5.46
N ILE A 100 -4.75 -1.85 6.49
CA ILE A 100 -5.48 -0.59 6.35
C ILE A 100 -4.51 0.55 6.60
N THR A 101 -4.16 1.26 5.54
CA THR A 101 -3.41 2.52 5.65
C THR A 101 -4.38 3.64 5.97
N VAL A 102 -4.15 4.33 7.07
CA VAL A 102 -4.91 5.51 7.50
C VAL A 102 -4.07 6.74 7.28
N GLU A 103 -4.51 7.58 6.38
CA GLU A 103 -3.86 8.84 6.03
C GLU A 103 -4.47 10.00 6.84
N PRO A 104 -3.68 10.72 7.65
CA PRO A 104 -4.17 11.80 8.49
C PRO A 104 -4.46 13.09 7.69
N TRP A 105 -5.37 13.02 6.75
CA TRP A 105 -5.86 14.13 5.92
C TRP A 105 -7.21 13.83 5.28
N SER A 106 -7.79 14.83 4.58
CA SER A 106 -8.81 14.63 3.56
C SER A 106 -8.15 14.37 2.19
N TRP A 107 -8.75 13.53 1.35
CA TRP A 107 -8.33 13.39 -0.05
C TRP A 107 -8.66 14.64 -0.88
N ALA A 108 -9.64 15.44 -0.44
CA ALA A 108 -9.90 16.75 -1.01
C ALA A 108 -8.77 17.72 -0.64
N ARG A 109 -7.89 18.02 -1.61
CA ARG A 109 -6.66 18.81 -1.38
C ARG A 109 -6.90 20.17 -0.77
N ASN A 110 -8.02 20.82 -1.12
CA ASN A 110 -8.42 22.12 -0.59
C ASN A 110 -8.88 22.10 0.87
N TRP A 111 -9.04 20.93 1.46
CA TRP A 111 -9.41 20.74 2.87
C TRP A 111 -8.20 20.38 3.73
N ARG A 112 -7.05 20.13 3.10
CA ARG A 112 -5.83 19.82 3.84
C ARG A 112 -5.29 21.03 4.55
N VAL A 113 -5.00 20.84 5.83
CA VAL A 113 -4.40 21.87 6.69
C VAL A 113 -2.87 21.86 6.56
N THR A 114 -2.21 22.90 7.11
CA THR A 114 -0.74 22.95 7.11
C THR A 114 -0.14 21.84 7.97
N PRO A 115 1.14 21.45 7.75
CA PRO A 115 1.81 20.49 8.62
C PRO A 115 1.77 20.85 10.11
N ALA A 116 1.89 22.14 10.44
CA ALA A 116 1.86 22.61 11.83
C ALA A 116 0.47 22.52 12.44
N ASP A 117 -0.58 22.89 11.70
CA ASP A 117 -1.97 22.84 12.18
C ASP A 117 -2.43 21.38 12.34
N LEU A 118 -2.04 20.49 11.41
CA LEU A 118 -2.33 19.07 11.50
C LEU A 118 -1.70 18.47 12.77
N LEU A 119 -0.41 18.72 13.00
CA LEU A 119 0.30 18.23 14.17
C LEU A 119 -0.33 18.75 15.47
N SER A 120 -0.58 20.04 15.57
CA SER A 120 -1.16 20.65 16.77
C SER A 120 -2.56 20.11 17.04
N GLY A 121 -3.37 19.92 16.00
CA GLY A 121 -4.71 19.34 16.11
C GLY A 121 -4.68 17.89 16.58
N ILE A 122 -3.75 17.08 16.08
CA ILE A 122 -3.56 15.69 16.55
C ILE A 122 -3.19 15.68 18.02
N LEU A 123 -2.19 16.43 18.43
CA LEU A 123 -1.71 16.45 19.81
C LEU A 123 -2.73 17.06 20.80
N ALA A 124 -3.62 17.91 20.31
CA ALA A 124 -4.75 18.45 21.08
C ALA A 124 -5.98 17.52 21.12
N GLY A 125 -5.96 16.39 20.37
CA GLY A 125 -7.05 15.43 20.30
C GLY A 125 -8.21 15.84 19.37
N HIS A 126 -8.05 16.86 18.53
CA HIS A 126 -9.11 17.30 17.62
C HIS A 126 -9.50 16.22 16.60
N TYR A 127 -8.59 15.30 16.29
CA TYR A 127 -8.79 14.19 15.34
C TYR A 127 -9.04 12.84 16.03
N ASP A 128 -9.19 12.81 17.37
CA ASP A 128 -9.43 11.55 18.10
C ASP A 128 -10.73 10.87 17.67
N SER A 129 -11.75 11.64 17.35
CA SER A 129 -13.03 11.12 16.85
C SER A 129 -12.88 10.43 15.50
N ASN A 130 -12.06 10.97 14.59
CA ASN A 130 -11.79 10.38 13.28
C ASN A 130 -11.09 9.04 13.43
N MET A 131 -10.02 9.01 14.22
CA MET A 131 -9.27 7.76 14.47
C MET A 131 -10.11 6.73 15.22
N THR A 132 -10.90 7.16 16.22
CA THR A 132 -11.82 6.29 16.95
C THR A 132 -12.87 5.68 16.03
N ALA A 133 -13.45 6.47 15.13
CA ALA A 133 -14.48 5.99 14.20
C ALA A 133 -13.92 4.89 13.27
N ILE A 134 -12.74 5.11 12.68
CA ILE A 134 -12.06 4.12 11.82
C ILE A 134 -11.77 2.84 12.62
N CYS A 135 -11.16 2.96 13.80
CA CYS A 135 -10.77 1.80 14.60
C CYS A 135 -11.97 1.04 15.17
N SER A 136 -13.07 1.77 15.51
CA SER A 136 -14.32 1.13 15.93
C SER A 136 -15.04 0.42 14.78
N ALA A 137 -14.94 0.94 13.57
CA ALA A 137 -15.45 0.25 12.38
C ALA A 137 -14.60 -1.00 12.09
N ALA A 138 -13.25 -0.88 12.13
CA ALA A 138 -12.34 -2.00 11.93
C ALA A 138 -12.47 -3.09 13.00
N ALA A 139 -12.84 -2.73 14.23
CA ALA A 139 -13.09 -3.70 15.33
C ALA A 139 -14.28 -4.63 15.08
N LYS A 140 -15.18 -4.28 14.15
CA LYS A 140 -16.34 -5.10 13.77
C LYS A 140 -16.04 -6.08 12.65
N LEU A 141 -14.85 -6.02 12.06
CA LEU A 141 -14.45 -6.88 10.96
C LEU A 141 -14.07 -8.26 11.49
N ASN A 142 -14.27 -9.27 10.66
CA ASN A 142 -13.95 -10.66 11.00
C ASN A 142 -12.55 -11.07 10.56
N THR A 143 -11.96 -10.28 9.68
CA THR A 143 -10.64 -10.52 9.10
C THR A 143 -9.54 -9.91 9.99
N PRO A 144 -8.38 -10.55 10.18
CA PRO A 144 -7.27 -9.95 10.91
C PRO A 144 -6.85 -8.61 10.28
N VAL A 145 -6.70 -7.58 11.13
CA VAL A 145 -6.41 -6.21 10.70
C VAL A 145 -5.00 -5.79 11.13
N THR A 146 -4.29 -5.16 10.21
CA THR A 146 -3.08 -4.37 10.49
C THR A 146 -3.37 -2.92 10.13
N ILE A 147 -3.13 -2.00 11.07
CA ILE A 147 -3.25 -0.55 10.86
C ILE A 147 -1.86 0.02 10.53
N ARG A 148 -1.76 0.72 9.41
CA ARG A 148 -0.60 1.49 8.97
C ARG A 148 -0.98 2.96 8.98
N TRP A 149 -0.34 3.78 9.81
CA TRP A 149 -0.71 5.19 9.96
C TRP A 149 0.42 6.11 9.54
N ALA A 150 0.09 7.15 8.77
CA ALA A 150 1.01 8.22 8.35
C ALA A 150 2.34 7.65 7.81
N GLN A 151 2.24 6.86 6.74
CA GLN A 151 3.37 6.21 6.06
C GLN A 151 4.38 7.22 5.49
N GLU A 152 5.59 6.75 5.19
CA GLU A 152 6.61 7.46 4.41
C GLU A 152 7.00 8.84 4.97
N MET A 153 7.03 8.95 6.29
CA MET A 153 7.34 10.19 7.00
C MET A 153 8.76 10.69 6.76
N ASP A 154 9.63 9.87 6.24
CA ASP A 154 11.01 10.18 5.88
C ASP A 154 11.17 10.64 4.41
N GLU A 155 10.08 10.69 3.62
CA GLU A 155 10.10 11.15 2.22
C GLU A 155 9.55 12.57 2.06
N LYS A 156 10.45 13.53 1.85
CA LYS A 156 10.11 14.97 1.75
C LYS A 156 9.95 15.44 0.30
N ASN A 157 9.14 14.74 -0.47
CA ASN A 157 8.88 15.06 -1.88
C ASN A 157 7.68 15.99 -2.13
N GLY A 158 7.00 16.44 -1.08
CA GLY A 158 5.79 17.29 -1.17
C GLY A 158 4.48 16.52 -1.17
N GLN A 159 4.51 15.19 -1.15
CA GLN A 159 3.31 14.35 -1.19
C GLN A 159 2.58 14.36 0.15
N PHE A 160 3.28 14.07 1.24
CA PHE A 160 2.67 13.87 2.54
C PHE A 160 2.90 15.06 3.49
N THR A 161 1.82 15.59 4.06
CA THR A 161 1.84 16.69 5.03
C THR A 161 2.69 16.35 6.26
N TRP A 162 2.59 15.13 6.77
CA TRP A 162 3.31 14.65 7.96
C TRP A 162 4.80 14.39 7.75
N ALA A 163 5.26 14.27 6.51
CA ALA A 163 6.70 14.13 6.21
C ALA A 163 7.51 15.39 6.55
N TYR A 164 6.85 16.51 6.76
CA TYR A 164 7.49 17.77 7.14
C TYR A 164 7.59 18.00 8.64
N TRP A 165 7.09 17.08 9.46
CA TRP A 165 7.26 17.16 10.90
C TRP A 165 8.69 16.78 11.31
N LYS A 166 9.14 17.33 12.45
CA LYS A 166 10.35 16.82 13.10
C LYS A 166 10.12 15.41 13.58
N ALA A 167 11.17 14.62 13.66
CA ALA A 167 11.08 13.22 14.05
C ALA A 167 10.38 13.02 15.40
N ASP A 168 10.74 13.79 16.42
CA ASP A 168 10.11 13.73 17.75
C ASP A 168 8.61 14.05 17.72
N ASP A 169 8.20 14.97 16.85
CA ASP A 169 6.80 15.36 16.72
C ASP A 169 6.00 14.31 15.98
N TYR A 170 6.58 13.69 14.94
CA TYR A 170 5.99 12.52 14.30
C TYR A 170 5.80 11.37 15.31
N VAL A 171 6.83 11.08 16.11
CA VAL A 171 6.77 10.02 17.14
C VAL A 171 5.66 10.28 18.14
N LYS A 172 5.48 11.53 18.61
CA LYS A 172 4.37 11.90 19.49
C LYS A 172 3.01 11.68 18.83
N ALA A 173 2.85 12.16 17.58
CA ALA A 173 1.61 12.03 16.82
C ALA A 173 1.26 10.56 16.54
N TYR A 174 2.25 9.75 16.13
CA TYR A 174 2.08 8.31 15.91
C TYR A 174 1.62 7.58 17.19
N LYS A 175 2.32 7.83 18.31
CA LYS A 175 1.94 7.25 19.61
C LYS A 175 0.54 7.66 20.04
N HIS A 176 0.16 8.92 19.81
CA HIS A 176 -1.18 9.41 20.08
C HIS A 176 -2.23 8.64 19.26
N ALA A 177 -2.06 8.58 17.94
CA ALA A 177 -2.99 7.87 17.04
C ALA A 177 -3.14 6.39 17.40
N VAL A 178 -2.02 5.68 17.64
CA VAL A 178 -2.04 4.27 18.07
C VAL A 178 -2.74 4.11 19.43
N THR A 179 -2.49 5.01 20.38
CA THR A 179 -3.14 4.97 21.69
C THR A 179 -4.66 5.14 21.60
N VAL A 180 -5.11 6.07 20.77
CA VAL A 180 -6.54 6.26 20.49
C VAL A 180 -7.14 5.02 19.85
N CYS A 181 -6.50 4.48 18.82
CA CYS A 181 -6.99 3.31 18.09
C CYS A 181 -7.07 2.06 18.99
N ARG A 182 -6.06 1.79 19.81
CA ARG A 182 -6.00 0.62 20.70
C ARG A 182 -7.16 0.53 21.68
N LYS A 183 -7.79 1.65 22.04
CA LYS A 183 -8.96 1.64 22.90
C LYS A 183 -10.16 0.91 22.28
N SER A 184 -10.32 1.03 20.95
CA SER A 184 -11.40 0.39 20.19
C SER A 184 -10.97 -0.89 19.48
N LEU A 185 -9.69 -1.01 19.11
CA LEU A 185 -9.15 -2.12 18.31
C LEU A 185 -7.85 -2.66 18.92
N PRO A 186 -7.92 -3.28 20.12
CA PRO A 186 -6.72 -3.79 20.82
C PRO A 186 -6.08 -5.00 20.15
N THR A 187 -6.81 -5.69 19.26
CA THR A 187 -6.36 -6.93 18.58
C THR A 187 -5.62 -6.68 17.28
N ALA A 188 -5.64 -5.44 16.74
CA ALA A 188 -4.91 -5.12 15.52
C ALA A 188 -3.40 -5.11 15.74
N LYS A 189 -2.67 -5.40 14.67
CA LYS A 189 -1.26 -5.07 14.58
C LYS A 189 -1.09 -3.62 14.11
N TYR A 190 -0.03 -2.97 14.59
CA TYR A 190 0.29 -1.59 14.20
C TYR A 190 1.59 -1.58 13.41
N MET A 191 1.51 -1.07 12.19
CA MET A 191 2.64 -0.99 11.27
C MET A 191 3.20 0.42 11.23
N TRP A 192 4.50 0.57 11.56
CA TRP A 192 5.27 1.77 11.26
C TRP A 192 5.96 1.58 9.92
N SER A 193 5.79 2.52 9.00
CA SER A 193 6.15 2.30 7.60
C SER A 193 6.92 3.48 6.99
N PRO A 194 8.25 3.54 7.17
CA PRO A 194 9.11 4.50 6.48
C PRO A 194 9.32 4.12 5.01
N MET A 195 9.77 5.08 4.21
CA MET A 195 10.28 4.87 2.85
C MET A 195 11.65 4.16 2.87
N GLY A 196 12.39 4.27 3.96
CA GLY A 196 13.71 3.66 4.10
C GLY A 196 14.88 4.64 3.90
N LYS A 197 14.65 5.94 4.04
CA LYS A 197 15.69 6.97 3.85
C LYS A 197 16.65 7.07 5.03
N ASP A 198 17.75 7.78 4.84
CA ASP A 198 18.72 8.07 5.91
C ASP A 198 18.05 8.87 7.04
N GLY A 199 18.38 8.51 8.28
CA GLY A 199 17.86 9.17 9.47
C GLY A 199 16.47 8.72 9.91
N LEU A 200 15.89 7.69 9.27
CA LEU A 200 14.57 7.16 9.64
C LEU A 200 14.49 6.69 11.08
N GLU A 201 15.61 6.32 11.68
CA GLU A 201 15.69 5.80 13.06
C GLU A 201 15.14 6.79 14.09
N ALA A 202 15.29 8.08 13.83
CA ALA A 202 14.75 9.14 14.70
C ALA A 202 13.21 9.15 14.75
N TYR A 203 12.56 8.59 13.73
CA TYR A 203 11.10 8.50 13.62
C TYR A 203 10.51 7.23 14.25
N TYR A 204 11.35 6.34 14.81
CA TYR A 204 10.86 5.08 15.39
C TYR A 204 10.07 5.29 16.69
N PRO A 205 8.78 4.90 16.75
CA PRO A 205 7.94 5.21 17.92
C PRO A 205 8.23 4.32 19.13
N GLY A 206 9.08 3.32 18.97
CA GLY A 206 9.41 2.37 20.04
C GLY A 206 8.61 1.07 19.98
N ASP A 207 9.19 0.02 20.56
CA ASP A 207 8.74 -1.37 20.41
C ASP A 207 7.31 -1.63 20.87
N SER A 208 6.82 -0.90 21.87
CA SER A 208 5.46 -1.05 22.38
C SER A 208 4.38 -0.48 21.45
N PHE A 209 4.77 0.31 20.45
CA PHE A 209 3.86 0.92 19.49
C PHE A 209 3.94 0.31 18.08
N VAL A 210 4.90 -0.59 17.84
CA VAL A 210 5.15 -1.17 16.53
C VAL A 210 5.15 -2.68 16.63
N ASP A 211 4.26 -3.33 15.89
CA ASP A 211 4.21 -4.79 15.74
C ASP A 211 4.89 -5.25 14.45
N VAL A 212 4.83 -4.43 13.40
CA VAL A 212 5.36 -4.71 12.06
C VAL A 212 6.03 -3.45 11.51
N VAL A 213 7.13 -3.60 10.80
CA VAL A 213 7.74 -2.51 10.02
C VAL A 213 7.35 -2.68 8.55
N GLY A 214 6.80 -1.62 7.97
CA GLY A 214 6.54 -1.53 6.53
C GLY A 214 7.69 -0.83 5.80
N LEU A 215 7.89 -1.18 4.53
CA LEU A 215 8.74 -0.44 3.59
C LEU A 215 7.98 -0.23 2.28
N SER A 216 8.25 0.88 1.60
CA SER A 216 7.83 1.08 0.22
C SER A 216 9.03 0.89 -0.70
N VAL A 217 8.89 0.05 -1.73
CA VAL A 217 9.98 -0.30 -2.65
C VAL A 217 9.46 -0.19 -4.08
N PHE A 218 10.06 0.69 -4.85
CA PHE A 218 9.65 0.93 -6.23
C PHE A 218 10.83 0.82 -7.19
N GLY A 219 10.62 0.11 -8.30
CA GLY A 219 11.54 0.01 -9.42
C GLY A 219 11.05 0.82 -10.62
N TYR A 220 11.77 1.85 -10.99
CA TYR A 220 11.44 2.65 -12.17
C TYR A 220 12.65 2.75 -13.10
N GLN A 221 12.65 1.92 -14.13
CA GLN A 221 13.80 1.80 -15.04
C GLN A 221 14.32 3.14 -15.59
N PRO A 222 13.47 4.09 -16.04
CA PRO A 222 13.95 5.41 -16.48
C PRO A 222 14.71 6.19 -15.39
N PHE A 223 14.31 6.02 -14.13
CA PHE A 223 14.99 6.63 -12.99
C PHE A 223 16.33 5.93 -12.71
N ASP A 224 16.35 4.62 -12.74
CA ASP A 224 17.56 3.82 -12.54
C ASP A 224 18.62 4.14 -13.59
N LEU A 225 18.24 4.14 -14.86
CA LEU A 225 19.14 4.51 -15.96
C LEU A 225 19.71 5.93 -15.79
N ARG A 226 18.89 6.87 -15.31
CA ARG A 226 19.35 8.25 -15.07
C ARG A 226 20.27 8.37 -13.86
N LYS A 227 20.00 7.64 -12.77
CA LYS A 227 20.73 7.77 -11.51
C LYS A 227 21.92 6.83 -11.40
N LEU A 228 21.79 5.62 -11.94
CA LEU A 228 22.78 4.54 -11.80
C LEU A 228 23.50 4.23 -13.10
N GLY A 229 22.97 4.70 -14.25
CA GLY A 229 23.46 4.32 -15.58
C GLY A 229 23.15 2.87 -15.97
N ARG A 230 22.36 2.17 -15.19
CA ARG A 230 21.95 0.77 -15.39
C ARG A 230 20.64 0.46 -14.69
N ASP A 231 20.07 -0.68 -14.99
CA ASP A 231 18.92 -1.22 -14.27
C ASP A 231 19.27 -1.53 -12.81
N SER A 232 18.31 -1.37 -11.90
CA SER A 232 18.37 -1.92 -10.55
C SER A 232 17.57 -3.21 -10.43
N THR A 233 17.95 -4.07 -9.49
CA THR A 233 17.22 -5.26 -9.12
C THR A 233 16.33 -5.00 -7.90
N PHE A 234 15.34 -5.88 -7.67
CA PHE A 234 14.54 -5.85 -6.44
C PHE A 234 15.39 -5.87 -5.18
N VAL A 235 16.44 -6.72 -5.15
CA VAL A 235 17.36 -6.83 -4.00
C VAL A 235 18.11 -5.53 -3.77
N GLU A 236 18.67 -4.92 -4.83
CA GLU A 236 19.40 -3.65 -4.74
C GLU A 236 18.51 -2.51 -4.24
N ALA A 237 17.28 -2.42 -4.72
CA ALA A 237 16.33 -1.38 -4.29
C ALA A 237 15.84 -1.58 -2.85
N THR A 238 15.65 -2.83 -2.43
CA THR A 238 15.15 -3.16 -1.09
C THR A 238 16.22 -3.02 -0.01
N LYS A 239 17.47 -3.41 -0.33
CA LYS A 239 18.53 -3.58 0.65
C LYS A 239 18.83 -2.34 1.52
N PRO A 240 18.91 -1.12 1.00
CA PRO A 240 19.23 0.06 1.82
C PRO A 240 18.19 0.30 2.92
N GLY A 241 16.89 0.26 2.58
CA GLY A 241 15.80 0.42 3.54
C GLY A 241 15.76 -0.74 4.54
N TYR A 242 15.87 -1.98 4.06
CA TYR A 242 15.89 -3.17 4.90
C TYR A 242 17.03 -3.13 5.94
N ASP A 243 18.25 -2.80 5.53
CA ASP A 243 19.42 -2.75 6.41
C ASP A 243 19.25 -1.72 7.54
N ARG A 244 18.51 -0.63 7.30
CA ARG A 244 18.20 0.37 8.32
C ARG A 244 17.16 -0.14 9.31
N VAL A 245 16.09 -0.78 8.83
CA VAL A 245 14.96 -1.18 9.70
C VAL A 245 15.17 -2.51 10.41
N LYS A 246 16.02 -3.41 9.93
CA LYS A 246 16.28 -4.73 10.57
C LYS A 246 16.75 -4.63 12.03
N ARG A 247 17.36 -3.48 12.42
CA ARG A 247 17.79 -3.22 13.79
C ARG A 247 16.67 -3.22 14.83
N PHE A 248 15.44 -2.92 14.39
CA PHE A 248 14.27 -2.89 15.28
C PHE A 248 13.74 -4.29 15.60
N LYS A 249 14.27 -5.35 14.98
CA LYS A 249 13.96 -6.77 15.25
C LYS A 249 12.46 -7.08 15.15
N LYS A 250 11.74 -6.37 14.31
CA LYS A 250 10.33 -6.62 14.01
C LYS A 250 10.19 -7.42 12.71
N PRO A 251 9.06 -8.11 12.49
CA PRO A 251 8.68 -8.57 11.17
C PRO A 251 8.66 -7.40 10.20
N ILE A 252 9.20 -7.61 8.98
CA ILE A 252 9.25 -6.58 7.93
C ILE A 252 8.31 -7.01 6.80
N VAL A 253 7.56 -6.06 6.28
CA VAL A 253 6.68 -6.23 5.12
C VAL A 253 7.02 -5.14 4.11
N ILE A 254 7.18 -5.49 2.85
CA ILE A 254 7.10 -4.48 1.80
C ILE A 254 5.62 -4.15 1.64
N ALA A 255 5.22 -3.02 2.22
CA ALA A 255 3.82 -2.57 2.27
C ALA A 255 3.35 -2.00 0.94
N GLU A 256 4.28 -1.48 0.14
CA GLU A 256 4.03 -1.02 -1.22
C GLU A 256 5.17 -1.45 -2.13
N LEU A 257 4.84 -2.23 -3.15
CA LEU A 257 5.73 -2.63 -4.23
C LEU A 257 5.17 -2.17 -5.57
N GLY A 258 5.96 -1.53 -6.39
CA GLY A 258 5.62 -1.27 -7.77
C GLY A 258 6.87 -1.29 -8.65
N TYR A 259 6.72 -1.66 -9.91
CA TYR A 259 7.82 -1.57 -10.87
C TYR A 259 7.32 -1.32 -12.28
N GLN A 260 8.10 -0.52 -13.02
CA GLN A 260 7.84 -0.19 -14.41
C GLN A 260 9.17 -0.06 -15.17
N GLY A 261 9.21 -0.67 -16.33
CA GLY A 261 10.35 -0.67 -17.23
C GLY A 261 10.03 -1.46 -18.49
N ASN A 262 11.06 -1.79 -19.27
CA ASN A 262 10.91 -2.70 -20.39
C ASN A 262 10.60 -4.14 -19.90
N GLU A 263 10.32 -5.03 -20.82
CA GLU A 263 9.90 -6.40 -20.52
C GLU A 263 10.91 -7.15 -19.63
N ALA A 264 12.20 -7.05 -19.95
CA ALA A 264 13.24 -7.73 -19.18
C ALA A 264 13.36 -7.21 -17.73
N TYR A 265 13.28 -5.89 -17.57
CA TYR A 265 13.27 -5.24 -16.26
C TYR A 265 12.07 -5.69 -15.42
N VAL A 266 10.88 -5.61 -15.98
CA VAL A 266 9.63 -6.01 -15.31
C VAL A 266 9.65 -7.48 -14.92
N HIS A 267 10.11 -8.35 -15.82
CA HIS A 267 10.22 -9.79 -15.56
C HIS A 267 11.19 -10.08 -14.42
N GLY A 268 12.37 -9.46 -14.42
CA GLY A 268 13.33 -9.63 -13.34
C GLY A 268 12.80 -9.22 -11.97
N TRP A 269 12.05 -8.12 -11.89
CA TRP A 269 11.39 -7.69 -10.66
C TRP A 269 10.27 -8.63 -10.24
N ALA A 270 9.44 -9.08 -11.19
CA ALA A 270 8.34 -10.00 -10.93
C ALA A 270 8.82 -11.35 -10.37
N GLU A 271 9.95 -11.86 -10.88
CA GLU A 271 10.57 -13.09 -10.39
C GLU A 271 11.14 -12.97 -8.99
N GLU A 272 11.76 -11.82 -8.66
CA GLU A 272 12.50 -11.65 -7.41
C GLU A 272 11.64 -11.18 -6.24
N ALA A 273 10.57 -10.42 -6.49
CA ALA A 273 9.84 -9.68 -5.45
C ALA A 273 9.33 -10.55 -4.29
N ASN A 274 8.83 -11.73 -4.57
CA ASN A 274 8.28 -12.63 -3.55
C ASN A 274 9.19 -13.83 -3.24
N LYS A 275 10.39 -13.92 -3.82
CA LYS A 275 11.35 -14.96 -3.41
C LYS A 275 11.84 -14.70 -1.98
N PRO A 276 12.02 -15.74 -1.16
CA PRO A 276 12.80 -15.62 0.06
C PRO A 276 14.27 -15.31 -0.29
N HIS A 277 14.80 -14.23 0.25
CA HIS A 277 16.20 -13.84 0.07
C HIS A 277 16.99 -14.01 1.38
N SER A 278 18.18 -14.59 1.31
CA SER A 278 19.05 -14.73 2.48
C SER A 278 19.46 -13.38 3.07
N GLU A 279 19.46 -12.34 2.26
CA GLU A 279 19.73 -10.95 2.64
C GLU A 279 18.60 -10.35 3.48
N PHE A 280 17.38 -10.89 3.38
CA PHE A 280 16.16 -10.35 4.00
C PHE A 280 15.45 -11.37 4.92
N PRO A 281 16.13 -11.97 5.93
CA PRO A 281 15.57 -13.05 6.74
C PRO A 281 14.32 -12.65 7.55
N ASN A 282 14.10 -11.35 7.79
CA ASN A 282 12.93 -10.85 8.53
C ASN A 282 11.79 -10.38 7.61
N LEU A 283 11.96 -10.45 6.28
CA LEU A 283 10.90 -10.13 5.32
C LEU A 283 9.82 -11.21 5.35
N GLN A 284 8.58 -10.82 5.63
CA GLN A 284 7.47 -11.75 5.86
C GLN A 284 6.42 -11.73 4.75
N ALA A 285 6.28 -10.64 4.01
CA ALA A 285 5.30 -10.48 2.94
C ALA A 285 5.65 -9.30 2.04
N VAL A 286 5.07 -9.31 0.84
CA VAL A 286 5.21 -8.24 -0.14
C VAL A 286 3.84 -7.89 -0.70
N VAL A 287 3.46 -6.61 -0.65
CA VAL A 287 2.16 -6.10 -1.09
C VAL A 287 2.34 -5.24 -2.34
N TYR A 288 1.73 -5.65 -3.44
CA TYR A 288 1.80 -4.92 -4.70
C TYR A 288 0.87 -3.70 -4.67
N PHE A 289 1.34 -2.57 -5.16
CA PHE A 289 0.58 -1.34 -5.33
C PHE A 289 0.08 -1.24 -6.78
N ASN A 290 -1.14 -1.73 -7.03
CA ASN A 290 -1.73 -1.84 -8.37
C ASN A 290 -2.46 -0.55 -8.77
N ASP A 291 -1.74 0.56 -8.76
CA ASP A 291 -2.29 1.84 -9.20
C ASP A 291 -1.21 2.69 -9.88
N ARG A 292 -1.63 3.82 -10.41
CA ARG A 292 -0.73 4.82 -10.96
C ARG A 292 -0.23 5.75 -9.87
N GLU A 293 1.04 6.14 -9.95
CA GLU A 293 1.61 7.12 -9.05
C GLU A 293 0.85 8.46 -9.11
N VAL A 294 0.47 8.96 -7.94
CA VAL A 294 -0.28 10.22 -7.86
C VAL A 294 0.64 11.44 -7.82
N TYR A 295 1.92 11.25 -7.49
CA TYR A 295 2.93 12.28 -7.42
C TYR A 295 3.99 12.09 -8.50
N PRO A 296 4.43 13.16 -9.18
CA PRO A 296 5.47 12.99 -10.20
C PRO A 296 6.81 12.63 -9.55
N TRP A 297 7.50 11.69 -10.18
CA TRP A 297 8.86 11.37 -9.83
C TRP A 297 9.81 12.50 -10.21
N PRO A 298 10.97 12.63 -9.51
CA PRO A 298 11.92 13.72 -9.74
C PRO A 298 12.48 13.72 -11.16
N ASP A 299 13.19 14.78 -11.51
CA ASP A 299 13.91 14.97 -12.78
C ASP A 299 12.99 14.93 -14.03
N GLY A 300 11.71 15.27 -13.87
CA GLY A 300 10.76 15.30 -14.99
C GLY A 300 10.34 13.93 -15.53
N LEU A 301 10.55 12.87 -14.76
CA LEU A 301 10.23 11.49 -15.17
C LEU A 301 8.72 11.17 -15.15
N GLY A 302 7.89 12.14 -14.76
CA GLY A 302 6.44 11.97 -14.77
C GLY A 302 5.93 11.08 -13.64
N ARG A 303 4.81 10.43 -13.88
CA ARG A 303 4.12 9.55 -12.91
C ARG A 303 4.18 8.12 -13.42
N PRO A 304 4.97 7.26 -12.79
CA PRO A 304 5.00 5.85 -13.13
C PRO A 304 3.61 5.20 -13.02
N ASP A 305 3.40 4.18 -13.82
CA ASP A 305 2.18 3.39 -13.82
C ASP A 305 2.50 1.95 -13.38
N TRP A 306 2.20 1.66 -12.12
CA TRP A 306 2.47 0.37 -11.51
C TRP A 306 1.42 -0.69 -11.83
N ARG A 307 0.27 -0.30 -12.43
CA ARG A 307 -0.84 -1.23 -12.69
C ARG A 307 -0.38 -2.42 -13.51
N VAL A 308 -0.75 -3.62 -13.05
CA VAL A 308 -0.33 -4.88 -13.69
C VAL A 308 -0.86 -5.03 -15.11
N ALA A 309 -1.97 -4.39 -15.42
CA ALA A 309 -2.59 -4.40 -16.75
C ALA A 309 -1.94 -3.43 -17.76
N THR A 310 -0.96 -2.59 -17.34
CA THR A 310 -0.29 -1.69 -18.27
C THR A 310 0.88 -2.35 -18.98
N PRO A 311 1.11 -2.07 -20.28
CA PRO A 311 2.21 -2.67 -21.01
C PRO A 311 3.58 -2.22 -20.45
N PRO A 312 4.63 -3.03 -20.60
CA PRO A 312 6.00 -2.61 -20.37
C PRO A 312 6.36 -1.38 -21.23
N LEU A 313 7.37 -0.63 -20.78
CA LEU A 313 7.92 0.46 -21.57
C LEU A 313 8.61 -0.10 -22.82
N LEU A 314 8.49 0.60 -23.93
CA LEU A 314 9.28 0.30 -25.12
C LEU A 314 10.73 0.71 -24.88
N ASN A 315 11.64 -0.06 -25.43
CA ASN A 315 13.08 0.24 -25.39
C ASN A 315 13.43 1.49 -26.20
#